data_90bacd9cbe6bbdbc8b8c30821801118e
#
_entry.id   90bacd9cbe6bbdbc8b8c30821801118e
#
_cell.length_a   1.000
_cell.length_b   1.000
_cell.length_c   1.000
_cell.angle_alpha   90.00
_cell.angle_beta   90.00
_cell.angle_gamma   90.00
#
_symmetry.space_group_name_H-M   'P 1'
#
loop_
_entity.id
_entity.type
_entity.pdbx_description
1 polymer ?
#
loop_
_entity_poly.entity_id
_entity_poly.type
_entity_poly.pdbx_seq_one_letter_code
_entity_poly.pdbx_strand_id
1 'polypeptide(L)'
;MVAIESTPDMAAKLYVTMRQNLAVVRRRLQKPLTLADKVLLGHLDAPEAQELEPGRSYLALRPDRVVFQDVLGQSGMLQFMQTKRERVAVPTTIHCDHLIQARTNGEADLRASLDESKEVYDFLRSAAAKYGCGFWEPGAESSIRWCWKITPFRAN
;
A
#
# COMPACT_ATOMS: atom_id res chain seq x y z
N MET A 1 4.92 17.56 4.09
CA MET A 1 3.67 16.81 3.88
C MET A 1 4.00 15.65 2.96
N VAL A 2 3.61 14.42 3.30
CA VAL A 2 3.80 13.26 2.41
C VAL A 2 2.84 13.42 1.22
N ALA A 3 3.32 13.24 0.00
CA ALA A 3 2.47 13.28 -1.19
C ALA A 3 1.53 12.06 -1.19
N ILE A 4 0.28 12.25 -1.61
CA ILE A 4 -0.68 11.15 -1.75
C ILE A 4 -0.29 10.25 -2.92
N GLU A 5 0.24 10.84 -3.97
CA GLU A 5 0.68 10.14 -5.19
C GLU A 5 2.20 9.96 -5.23
N SER A 6 2.63 8.86 -5.83
CA SER A 6 4.05 8.63 -6.09
C SER A 6 4.53 9.50 -7.24
N THR A 7 5.68 10.14 -7.07
CA THR A 7 6.31 10.95 -8.13
C THR A 7 7.42 10.16 -8.83
N PRO A 8 7.81 10.54 -10.07
CA PRO A 8 8.96 9.94 -10.75
C PRO A 8 10.24 9.97 -9.92
N ASP A 9 10.47 11.06 -9.19
CA ASP A 9 11.65 11.21 -8.33
C ASP A 9 11.63 10.26 -7.13
N MET A 10 10.45 10.02 -6.55
CA MET A 10 10.28 9.02 -5.48
C MET A 10 10.59 7.62 -6.02
N ALA A 11 10.08 7.27 -7.20
CA ALA A 11 10.35 5.99 -7.84
C ALA A 11 11.83 5.81 -8.15
N ALA A 12 12.50 6.84 -8.68
CA ALA A 12 13.93 6.81 -8.97
C ALA A 12 14.76 6.55 -7.70
N LYS A 13 14.46 7.26 -6.60
CA LYS A 13 15.12 7.06 -5.29
C LYS A 13 14.88 5.65 -4.74
N LEU A 14 13.65 5.15 -4.84
CA LEU A 14 13.31 3.80 -4.42
C LEU A 14 14.16 2.75 -5.16
N TYR A 15 14.27 2.85 -6.49
CA TYR A 15 15.08 1.92 -7.28
C TYR A 15 16.58 1.97 -6.93
N VAL A 16 17.11 3.13 -6.55
CA VAL A 16 18.49 3.24 -6.05
C VAL A 16 18.63 2.45 -4.75
N THR A 17 17.73 2.66 -3.80
CA THR A 17 17.73 1.96 -2.51
C THR A 17 17.56 0.45 -2.69
N MET A 18 16.59 0.02 -3.50
CA MET A 18 16.38 -1.40 -3.80
C MET A 18 17.62 -2.04 -4.42
N ARG A 19 18.30 -1.35 -5.34
CA ARG A 19 19.55 -1.85 -5.96
C ARG A 19 20.64 -2.07 -4.93
N GLN A 20 20.81 -1.13 -4.00
CA GLN A 20 21.77 -1.23 -2.89
C GLN A 20 21.43 -2.40 -1.97
N ASN A 21 20.19 -2.51 -1.51
CA ASN A 21 19.73 -3.61 -0.68
C ASN A 21 19.92 -4.96 -1.36
N LEU A 22 19.55 -5.08 -2.62
CA LEU A 22 19.69 -6.31 -3.40
C LEU A 22 21.15 -6.70 -3.66
N ALA A 23 22.07 -5.73 -3.73
CA ALA A 23 23.51 -6.03 -3.81
C ALA A 23 24.00 -6.70 -2.53
N VAL A 24 23.55 -6.22 -1.37
CA VAL A 24 23.82 -6.85 -0.07
C VAL A 24 23.23 -8.25 0.00
N VAL A 25 21.96 -8.38 -0.31
CA VAL A 25 21.23 -9.67 -0.26
C VAL A 25 21.89 -10.72 -1.15
N ARG A 26 22.30 -10.36 -2.37
CA ARG A 26 23.00 -11.28 -3.28
C ARG A 26 24.32 -11.79 -2.70
N ARG A 27 25.11 -10.92 -2.05
CA ARG A 27 26.36 -11.34 -1.38
C ARG A 27 26.10 -12.30 -0.23
N ARG A 28 24.99 -12.09 0.52
CA ARG A 28 24.64 -12.93 1.67
C ARG A 28 24.06 -14.28 1.28
N LEU A 29 23.12 -14.29 0.32
CA LEU A 29 22.39 -15.50 -0.06
C LEU A 29 23.13 -16.36 -1.10
N GLN A 30 24.00 -15.77 -1.89
CA GLN A 30 24.79 -16.44 -2.96
C GLN A 30 23.95 -17.31 -3.90
N LYS A 31 22.71 -16.89 -4.18
CA LYS A 31 21.77 -17.59 -5.07
C LYS A 31 21.07 -16.62 -6.01
N PRO A 32 20.54 -17.09 -7.15
CA PRO A 32 19.65 -16.31 -7.99
C PRO A 32 18.42 -15.86 -7.21
N LEU A 33 17.96 -14.63 -7.45
CA LEU A 33 16.76 -14.07 -6.83
C LEU A 33 15.61 -14.08 -7.84
N THR A 34 14.46 -14.58 -7.43
CA THR A 34 13.20 -14.46 -8.17
C THR A 34 12.71 -13.00 -8.16
N LEU A 35 11.67 -12.70 -8.95
CA LEU A 35 11.03 -11.38 -8.90
C LEU A 35 10.46 -11.10 -7.50
N ALA A 36 9.79 -12.08 -6.89
CA ALA A 36 9.25 -11.96 -5.54
C ALA A 36 10.35 -11.66 -4.50
N ASP A 37 11.48 -12.37 -4.56
CA ASP A 37 12.64 -12.08 -3.70
C ASP A 37 13.15 -10.65 -3.89
N LYS A 38 13.24 -10.18 -5.15
CA LYS A 38 13.73 -8.82 -5.45
C LYS A 38 12.79 -7.75 -4.91
N VAL A 39 11.48 -7.94 -5.03
CA VAL A 39 10.48 -7.01 -4.47
C VAL A 39 10.56 -7.02 -2.95
N LEU A 40 10.47 -8.17 -2.32
CA LEU A 40 10.48 -8.30 -0.86
C LEU A 40 11.79 -7.79 -0.24
N LEU A 41 12.91 -8.35 -0.68
CA LEU A 41 14.23 -8.09 -0.07
C LEU A 41 14.82 -6.75 -0.49
N GLY A 42 14.30 -6.13 -1.57
CA GLY A 42 14.63 -4.76 -1.94
C GLY A 42 14.11 -3.71 -0.95
N HIS A 43 13.08 -4.06 -0.17
CA HIS A 43 12.47 -3.19 0.84
C HIS A 43 12.96 -3.45 2.27
N LEU A 44 14.01 -4.24 2.46
CA LEU A 44 14.58 -4.48 3.80
C LEU A 44 15.05 -3.16 4.44
N ASP A 45 14.72 -2.98 5.73
CA ASP A 45 15.17 -1.83 6.50
C ASP A 45 16.68 -1.89 6.77
N ALA A 46 17.18 -3.05 7.18
CA ALA A 46 18.60 -3.28 7.47
C ALA A 46 19.08 -4.60 6.81
N PRO A 47 19.41 -4.57 5.50
CA PRO A 47 19.71 -5.79 4.75
C PRO A 47 20.96 -6.54 5.23
N GLU A 48 21.88 -5.88 5.92
CA GLU A 48 23.09 -6.51 6.48
C GLU A 48 22.80 -7.30 7.77
N ALA A 49 21.84 -6.85 8.59
CA ALA A 49 21.66 -7.33 9.95
C ALA A 49 20.52 -8.34 10.12
N GLN A 50 19.55 -8.36 9.23
CA GLN A 50 18.37 -9.21 9.35
C GLN A 50 18.69 -10.65 8.93
N GLU A 51 18.11 -11.61 9.63
CA GLU A 51 18.12 -13.01 9.21
C GLU A 51 17.21 -13.18 7.99
N LEU A 52 17.64 -14.01 7.02
CA LEU A 52 16.95 -14.17 5.73
C LEU A 52 16.59 -15.65 5.45
N GLU A 53 16.23 -16.41 6.47
CA GLU A 53 15.86 -17.82 6.33
C GLU A 53 14.38 -17.97 5.96
N PRO A 54 14.04 -18.48 4.75
CA PRO A 54 12.66 -18.66 4.33
C PRO A 54 11.87 -19.54 5.29
N GLY A 55 10.65 -19.10 5.63
CA GLY A 55 9.74 -19.84 6.52
C GLY A 55 10.06 -19.69 8.02
N ARG A 56 11.14 -18.99 8.39
CA ARG A 56 11.55 -18.78 9.80
C ARG A 56 11.74 -17.31 10.15
N SER A 57 12.38 -16.53 9.28
CA SER A 57 12.75 -15.16 9.60
C SER A 57 11.56 -14.20 9.50
N TYR A 58 11.44 -13.29 10.45
CA TYR A 58 10.58 -12.12 10.39
C TYR A 58 11.39 -10.95 9.84
N LEU A 59 10.85 -10.28 8.82
CA LEU A 59 11.55 -9.20 8.13
C LEU A 59 10.99 -7.83 8.51
N ALA A 60 11.86 -6.91 8.90
CA ALA A 60 11.52 -5.50 8.99
C ALA A 60 11.65 -4.86 7.60
N LEU A 61 10.56 -4.35 7.07
CA LEU A 61 10.46 -3.78 5.73
C LEU A 61 10.13 -2.30 5.79
N ARG A 62 10.62 -1.54 4.81
CA ARG A 62 10.23 -0.16 4.53
C ARG A 62 9.43 -0.11 3.24
N PRO A 63 8.09 -0.22 3.32
CA PRO A 63 7.26 -0.08 2.15
C PRO A 63 7.36 1.36 1.62
N ASP A 64 7.27 1.50 0.31
CA ASP A 64 7.28 2.78 -0.40
C ASP A 64 5.87 3.38 -0.55
N ARG A 65 4.84 2.53 -0.47
CA ARG A 65 3.44 2.92 -0.56
C ARG A 65 2.55 1.92 0.20
N VAL A 66 1.44 2.41 0.72
CA VAL A 66 0.38 1.58 1.31
C VAL A 66 -0.93 1.85 0.56
N VAL A 67 -1.62 0.79 0.17
CA VAL A 67 -2.91 0.84 -0.50
C VAL A 67 -3.89 -0.05 0.25
N PHE A 68 -4.96 0.54 0.73
CA PHE A 68 -6.06 -0.17 1.39
C PHE A 68 -7.28 -0.22 0.48
N GLN A 69 -7.99 -1.34 0.54
CA GLN A 69 -9.39 -1.38 0.14
C GLN A 69 -10.28 -1.03 1.36
N ASP A 70 -11.56 -0.77 1.13
CA ASP A 70 -12.49 -0.29 2.17
C ASP A 70 -12.66 -1.24 3.35
N VAL A 71 -12.70 -2.55 3.13
CA VAL A 71 -12.92 -3.54 4.20
C VAL A 71 -11.70 -3.65 5.12
N LEU A 72 -10.50 -3.88 4.56
CA LEU A 72 -9.27 -3.98 5.36
C LEU A 72 -8.77 -2.60 5.83
N GLY A 73 -9.12 -1.54 5.14
CA GLY A 73 -8.79 -0.17 5.51
C GLY A 73 -9.31 0.21 6.89
N GLN A 74 -10.47 -0.30 7.30
CA GLN A 74 -11.00 -0.08 8.65
C GLN A 74 -10.03 -0.59 9.72
N SER A 75 -9.66 -1.87 9.64
CA SER A 75 -8.73 -2.48 10.60
C SER A 75 -7.33 -1.84 10.53
N GLY A 76 -6.85 -1.56 9.31
CA GLY A 76 -5.55 -0.92 9.12
C GLY A 76 -5.48 0.48 9.72
N MET A 77 -6.51 1.30 9.53
CA MET A 77 -6.57 2.64 10.12
C MET A 77 -6.73 2.59 11.64
N LEU A 78 -7.54 1.67 12.18
CA LEU A 78 -7.64 1.49 13.63
C LEU A 78 -6.30 1.09 14.27
N GLN A 79 -5.57 0.17 13.64
CA GLN A 79 -4.23 -0.20 14.09
C GLN A 79 -3.25 0.97 13.99
N PHE A 80 -3.32 1.74 12.89
CA PHE A 80 -2.50 2.94 12.75
C PHE A 80 -2.78 3.96 13.86
N MET A 81 -4.03 4.19 14.22
CA MET A 81 -4.43 5.08 15.33
C MET A 81 -3.78 4.67 16.66
N GLN A 82 -3.66 3.37 16.92
CA GLN A 82 -3.02 2.86 18.13
C GLN A 82 -1.53 3.20 18.19
N THR A 83 -0.87 3.43 17.08
CA THR A 83 0.54 3.86 17.05
C THR A 83 0.75 5.28 17.57
N LYS A 84 -0.30 6.07 17.75
CA LYS A 84 -0.28 7.49 18.18
C LYS A 84 0.50 8.39 17.23
N ARG A 85 0.77 7.98 16.00
CA ARG A 85 1.40 8.81 14.99
C ARG A 85 0.40 9.82 14.44
N GLU A 86 0.86 11.03 14.19
CA GLU A 86 0.01 12.12 13.67
C GLU A 86 -0.30 11.97 12.19
N ARG A 87 0.62 11.38 11.42
CA ARG A 87 0.50 11.24 9.96
C ARG A 87 1.19 9.97 9.46
N VAL A 88 0.74 9.50 8.31
CA VAL A 88 1.38 8.40 7.58
C VAL A 88 2.78 8.79 7.12
N ALA A 89 3.70 7.82 7.09
CA ALA A 89 5.10 8.04 6.73
C ALA A 89 5.36 7.92 5.21
N VAL A 90 4.49 7.24 4.50
CA VAL A 90 4.58 7.01 3.04
C VAL A 90 3.25 7.32 2.38
N PRO A 91 3.20 7.53 1.06
CA PRO A 91 1.95 7.68 0.34
C PRO A 91 0.99 6.54 0.67
N THR A 92 -0.17 6.89 1.21
CA THR A 92 -1.18 5.93 1.65
C THR A 92 -2.52 6.30 1.05
N THR A 93 -3.23 5.33 0.47
CA THR A 93 -4.53 5.55 -0.17
C THR A 93 -5.53 4.48 0.24
N ILE A 94 -6.80 4.87 0.31
CA ILE A 94 -7.94 4.00 0.61
C ILE A 94 -8.89 4.05 -0.58
N HIS A 95 -9.30 2.91 -1.09
CA HIS A 95 -10.13 2.75 -2.27
C HIS A 95 -11.41 1.99 -1.90
N CYS A 96 -12.56 2.58 -2.24
CA CYS A 96 -13.86 2.04 -1.85
C CYS A 96 -14.58 1.42 -3.05
N ASP A 97 -14.47 0.09 -3.17
CA ASP A 97 -15.10 -0.68 -4.25
C ASP A 97 -15.65 -2.04 -3.82
N HIS A 98 -15.18 -2.64 -2.72
CA HIS A 98 -15.58 -3.99 -2.28
C HIS A 98 -16.92 -4.04 -1.57
N LEU A 99 -17.39 -2.93 -1.00
CA LEU A 99 -18.69 -2.84 -0.36
C LEU A 99 -19.84 -2.58 -1.36
N ILE A 100 -19.53 -2.34 -2.64
CA ILE A 100 -20.51 -2.21 -3.71
C ILE A 100 -20.80 -3.60 -4.26
N GLN A 101 -22.02 -4.09 -4.05
CA GLN A 101 -22.41 -5.44 -4.45
C GLN A 101 -23.03 -5.42 -5.85
N ALA A 102 -22.53 -6.24 -6.77
CA ALA A 102 -23.03 -6.35 -8.13
C ALA A 102 -24.31 -7.23 -8.18
N ARG A 103 -25.42 -6.70 -7.71
CA ARG A 103 -26.71 -7.43 -7.64
C ARG A 103 -27.68 -7.04 -8.75
N THR A 104 -27.84 -5.75 -9.01
CA THR A 104 -28.87 -5.21 -9.91
C THR A 104 -28.24 -4.47 -11.08
N ASN A 105 -27.61 -3.35 -10.81
CA ASN A 105 -26.85 -2.53 -11.76
C ASN A 105 -25.99 -1.52 -11.01
N GLY A 106 -25.01 -0.93 -11.69
CA GLY A 106 -24.01 -0.08 -11.05
C GLY A 106 -24.58 1.09 -10.25
N GLU A 107 -25.64 1.73 -10.75
CA GLU A 107 -26.23 2.89 -10.09
C GLU A 107 -27.04 2.49 -8.83
N ALA A 108 -27.86 1.46 -8.92
CA ALA A 108 -28.66 0.96 -7.80
C ALA A 108 -27.76 0.36 -6.72
N ASP A 109 -26.76 -0.42 -7.12
CA ASP A 109 -25.84 -1.07 -6.20
C ASP A 109 -24.93 -0.04 -5.49
N LEU A 110 -24.51 1.02 -6.16
CA LEU A 110 -23.79 2.13 -5.55
C LEU A 110 -24.64 2.88 -4.52
N ARG A 111 -25.90 3.19 -4.85
CA ARG A 111 -26.82 3.85 -3.90
C ARG A 111 -27.05 2.99 -2.65
N ALA A 112 -27.31 1.70 -2.83
CA ALA A 112 -27.47 0.77 -1.72
C ALA A 112 -26.22 0.72 -0.83
N SER A 113 -25.04 0.65 -1.43
CA SER A 113 -23.77 0.65 -0.70
C SER A 113 -23.54 1.96 0.07
N LEU A 114 -23.86 3.12 -0.52
CA LEU A 114 -23.73 4.42 0.16
C LEU A 114 -24.63 4.54 1.39
N ASP A 115 -25.79 3.90 1.38
CA ASP A 115 -26.73 3.87 2.51
C ASP A 115 -26.32 2.82 3.55
N GLU A 116 -26.15 1.56 3.12
CA GLU A 116 -25.84 0.43 3.99
C GLU A 116 -24.47 0.56 4.67
N SER A 117 -23.47 1.11 4.00
CA SER A 117 -22.09 1.23 4.47
C SER A 117 -21.68 2.66 4.82
N LYS A 118 -22.63 3.54 5.03
CA LYS A 118 -22.39 4.97 5.31
C LYS A 118 -21.41 5.21 6.44
N GLU A 119 -21.57 4.51 7.55
CA GLU A 119 -20.71 4.65 8.74
C GLU A 119 -19.24 4.29 8.43
N VAL A 120 -19.03 3.24 7.65
CA VAL A 120 -17.69 2.80 7.22
C VAL A 120 -17.04 3.88 6.34
N TYR A 121 -17.75 4.38 5.37
CA TYR A 121 -17.22 5.42 4.48
C TYR A 121 -16.93 6.72 5.22
N ASP A 122 -17.80 7.14 6.12
CA ASP A 122 -17.58 8.34 6.94
C ASP A 122 -16.37 8.19 7.88
N PHE A 123 -16.20 7.02 8.50
CA PHE A 123 -15.02 6.69 9.28
C PHE A 123 -13.74 6.77 8.45
N LEU A 124 -13.70 6.07 7.32
CA LEU A 124 -12.51 6.02 6.46
C LEU A 124 -12.15 7.39 5.89
N ARG A 125 -13.15 8.17 5.46
CA ARG A 125 -12.96 9.54 4.96
C ARG A 125 -12.38 10.45 6.04
N SER A 126 -12.93 10.43 7.24
CA SER A 126 -12.47 11.25 8.35
C SER A 126 -11.06 10.86 8.82
N ALA A 127 -10.79 9.56 8.90
CA ALA A 127 -9.47 9.04 9.23
C ALA A 127 -8.43 9.40 8.16
N ALA A 128 -8.76 9.23 6.89
CA ALA A 128 -7.88 9.60 5.77
C ALA A 128 -7.51 11.10 5.83
N ALA A 129 -8.48 11.98 6.01
CA ALA A 129 -8.26 13.41 6.14
C ALA A 129 -7.35 13.76 7.34
N LYS A 130 -7.59 13.13 8.49
CA LYS A 130 -6.81 13.36 9.71
C LYS A 130 -5.35 12.94 9.55
N TYR A 131 -5.09 11.77 8.98
CA TYR A 131 -3.76 11.17 8.96
C TYR A 131 -2.99 11.41 7.65
N GLY A 132 -3.60 12.13 6.69
CA GLY A 132 -2.96 12.52 5.43
C GLY A 132 -2.94 11.39 4.39
N CYS A 133 -3.94 10.52 4.41
CA CYS A 133 -4.17 9.51 3.37
C CYS A 133 -5.04 10.09 2.25
N GLY A 134 -4.88 9.55 1.02
CA GLY A 134 -5.83 9.75 -0.05
C GLY A 134 -7.07 8.87 0.17
N PHE A 135 -8.24 9.40 -0.14
CA PHE A 135 -9.49 8.67 -0.06
C PHE A 135 -10.23 8.73 -1.40
N TRP A 136 -10.48 7.57 -1.97
CA TRP A 136 -11.25 7.41 -3.19
C TRP A 136 -12.67 7.00 -2.82
N GLU A 137 -13.60 7.89 -3.12
CA GLU A 137 -15.03 7.72 -2.82
C GLU A 137 -15.59 6.45 -3.51
N PRO A 138 -16.63 5.83 -2.92
CA PRO A 138 -17.37 4.77 -3.58
C PRO A 138 -17.88 5.22 -4.96
N GLY A 139 -17.61 4.41 -5.99
CA GLY A 139 -17.97 4.73 -7.37
C GLY A 139 -17.01 5.67 -8.10
N ALA A 140 -15.97 6.20 -7.44
CA ALA A 140 -14.89 6.88 -8.15
C ALA A 140 -14.14 5.87 -9.04
N GLU A 141 -13.72 6.30 -10.24
CA GLU A 141 -12.93 5.48 -11.17
C GLU A 141 -11.52 5.19 -10.62
N SER A 142 -11.43 4.48 -9.55
CA SER A 142 -10.11 4.15 -9.04
C SER A 142 -10.13 2.81 -8.34
N SER A 143 -10.26 1.80 -9.11
CA SER A 143 -9.89 0.51 -8.62
C SER A 143 -8.40 0.50 -8.23
N ILE A 144 -8.03 -0.40 -7.34
CA ILE A 144 -6.63 -0.77 -7.03
C ILE A 144 -5.77 -0.88 -8.31
N ARG A 145 -6.36 -1.18 -9.46
CA ARG A 145 -5.73 -1.14 -10.79
C ARG A 145 -5.06 0.19 -11.12
N TRP A 146 -5.55 1.32 -10.63
CA TRP A 146 -4.92 2.62 -10.90
C TRP A 146 -3.58 2.73 -10.19
N CYS A 147 -3.48 2.26 -8.96
CA CYS A 147 -2.23 2.21 -8.21
C CYS A 147 -1.16 1.34 -8.88
N TRP A 148 -1.57 0.26 -9.55
CA TRP A 148 -0.68 -0.61 -10.32
C TRP A 148 -0.19 0.04 -11.63
N LYS A 149 -0.96 0.96 -12.21
CA LYS A 149 -0.55 1.70 -13.42
C LYS A 149 0.48 2.80 -13.15
N ILE A 150 0.52 3.33 -11.94
CA ILE A 150 1.44 4.42 -11.56
C ILE A 150 2.80 3.88 -11.12
N THR A 151 2.90 2.62 -10.74
CA THR A 151 4.19 1.97 -10.50
C THR A 151 4.65 1.33 -11.82
N PRO A 152 5.48 1.98 -12.64
CA PRO A 152 5.97 1.35 -13.86
C PRO A 152 6.98 0.28 -13.46
N PHE A 153 6.52 -0.93 -13.21
CA PHE A 153 7.34 -2.12 -13.26
C PHE A 153 7.71 -2.37 -14.72
N ARG A 154 8.66 -1.62 -15.25
CA ARG A 154 9.40 -2.06 -16.42
C ARG A 154 10.49 -3.01 -15.93
N ALA A 155 10.22 -4.31 -16.11
CA ALA A 155 11.28 -5.31 -16.08
C ALA A 155 12.21 -5.03 -17.27
N ASN A 156 13.42 -4.62 -17.02
CA ASN A 156 14.57 -4.80 -17.90
C ASN A 156 15.37 -5.98 -17.41
#